data_dca84ea05f5434ceb3fdd39768e8a072
#
_entry.id   dca84ea05f5434ceb3fdd39768e8a072
#
_cell.length_a   1.000
_cell.length_b   1.000
_cell.length_c   1.000
_cell.angle_alpha   90.00
_cell.angle_beta   90.00
_cell.angle_gamma   90.00
#
_symmetry.space_group_name_H-M   'P 1'
#
loop_
_entity.id
_entity.type
_entity.pdbx_description
1 polymer ?
#
loop_
_entity_poly.entity_id
_entity_poly.type
_entity_poly.pdbx_seq_one_letter_code
_entity_poly.pdbx_strand_id
1 'polypeptide(L)'
;MAAAVPALACAKKPKKAEAAAPVQEAVVPEEDPVITEECVMNVSLFHESVKNKMYADAYGPWWEVYTTCPNANKSIYSDGAKIVEALYQATNDPAEKERLAKLAVEMQDKRIRYFGNDAKYPKAYILGEKGLAYVDFYGETKLAEARECLRQSVEGMGNKSKVMVLVKLVDVSYALYKQDQNGKAEQFISDYEIASNALGDQAADASNKNAEIAGKQKDYVDNIFAISGAADCSKLDEIYGAVVKENLTNLDMLQKIAKLYKRVRCTESEVYFAACEAAHKLQPTQESAAGCASMAAKKGDYEAAIDYYDQAIKLAMVEDALEDVADYQYNAAFYCYNNLKKYAEARKYAQASIATLSGLGMNKGQGRCYIIIGMCYAATRLYGNDAKGAILNKTVYWAAVDKFYKAKQVDPSVEAQASEFISTYSRYFPTKEERFDLPNEFSGSTYFVGGWIGETTNIR
;
A
#
# COMPACT_ATOMS: atom_id res chain seq x y z
N MET A 1 3.35 -82.22 40.65
CA MET A 1 2.13 -81.39 40.58
C MET A 1 2.28 -80.50 39.39
N ALA A 2 1.51 -80.73 38.36
CA ALA A 2 1.61 -80.07 37.05
C ALA A 2 0.73 -78.82 37.07
N ALA A 3 1.25 -77.70 36.62
CA ALA A 3 0.46 -76.51 36.32
C ALA A 3 0.48 -76.22 34.81
N ALA A 4 -0.68 -76.32 34.22
CA ALA A 4 -0.92 -76.16 32.81
C ALA A 4 -0.90 -74.64 32.45
N VAL A 5 -0.28 -74.30 31.35
CA VAL A 5 -0.30 -73.00 30.71
C VAL A 5 -1.40 -72.97 29.64
N PRO A 6 -2.34 -72.03 29.62
CA PRO A 6 -3.26 -71.89 28.49
C PRO A 6 -2.67 -71.05 27.37
N ALA A 7 -2.87 -71.55 26.14
CA ALA A 7 -2.48 -70.92 24.91
C ALA A 7 -3.23 -69.59 24.62
N LEU A 8 -2.50 -68.52 24.28
CA LEU A 8 -3.05 -67.30 23.77
C LEU A 8 -3.50 -67.48 22.31
N ALA A 9 -4.81 -67.34 22.09
CA ALA A 9 -5.38 -67.27 20.74
C ALA A 9 -5.10 -65.89 20.13
N CYS A 10 -4.43 -65.89 18.97
CA CYS A 10 -4.13 -64.70 18.19
C CYS A 10 -5.40 -64.23 17.42
N ALA A 11 -6.07 -63.20 17.91
CA ALA A 11 -7.19 -62.58 17.23
C ALA A 11 -6.70 -61.75 16.04
N LYS A 12 -7.03 -62.17 14.82
CA LYS A 12 -6.84 -61.41 13.59
C LYS A 12 -7.70 -60.15 13.60
N LYS A 13 -7.08 -58.94 13.50
CA LYS A 13 -7.78 -57.68 13.26
C LYS A 13 -8.46 -57.73 11.88
N PRO A 14 -9.70 -57.18 11.75
CA PRO A 14 -10.35 -57.10 10.46
C PRO A 14 -9.63 -56.05 9.59
N LYS A 15 -9.35 -56.39 8.31
CA LYS A 15 -8.88 -55.49 7.29
C LYS A 15 -9.90 -54.37 7.06
N LYS A 16 -9.46 -53.12 7.25
CA LYS A 16 -10.20 -51.94 6.86
C LYS A 16 -10.44 -52.01 5.35
N ALA A 17 -11.69 -51.97 4.95
CA ALA A 17 -12.04 -51.88 3.53
C ALA A 17 -11.50 -50.56 2.99
N GLU A 18 -10.66 -50.66 1.99
CA GLU A 18 -10.14 -49.56 1.18
C GLU A 18 -11.35 -49.00 0.40
N ALA A 19 -11.75 -47.77 0.70
CA ALA A 19 -12.78 -47.10 -0.06
C ALA A 19 -12.27 -46.92 -1.49
N ALA A 20 -12.97 -47.49 -2.44
CA ALA A 20 -12.71 -47.30 -3.85
C ALA A 20 -12.76 -45.78 -4.17
N ALA A 21 -11.69 -45.29 -4.79
CA ALA A 21 -11.67 -43.93 -5.34
C ALA A 21 -12.87 -43.73 -6.26
N PRO A 22 -13.53 -42.54 -6.25
CA PRO A 22 -14.59 -42.29 -7.20
C PRO A 22 -14.01 -42.41 -8.61
N VAL A 23 -14.63 -43.25 -9.41
CA VAL A 23 -14.36 -43.34 -10.85
C VAL A 23 -14.71 -41.98 -11.42
N GLN A 24 -13.71 -41.21 -11.80
CA GLN A 24 -13.91 -40.04 -12.64
C GLN A 24 -14.48 -40.57 -13.97
N GLU A 25 -15.77 -40.35 -14.19
CA GLU A 25 -16.33 -40.50 -15.53
C GLU A 25 -15.48 -39.61 -16.44
N ALA A 26 -14.85 -40.23 -17.42
CA ALA A 26 -14.13 -39.54 -18.48
C ALA A 26 -15.17 -38.68 -19.19
N VAL A 27 -15.10 -37.32 -18.97
CA VAL A 27 -15.87 -36.38 -19.75
C VAL A 27 -15.39 -36.51 -21.17
N VAL A 28 -16.20 -37.17 -22.01
CA VAL A 28 -16.01 -37.17 -23.45
C VAL A 28 -16.01 -35.70 -23.89
N PRO A 29 -14.99 -35.20 -24.61
CA PRO A 29 -15.01 -33.85 -25.09
C PRO A 29 -16.24 -33.70 -26.00
N GLU A 30 -17.19 -32.86 -25.61
CA GLU A 30 -18.30 -32.45 -26.44
C GLU A 30 -17.69 -31.76 -27.65
N GLU A 31 -17.92 -32.28 -28.87
CA GLU A 31 -17.41 -31.70 -30.11
C GLU A 31 -17.82 -30.24 -30.23
N ASP A 32 -16.92 -29.37 -30.67
CA ASP A 32 -17.23 -27.95 -30.86
C ASP A 32 -18.36 -27.81 -31.87
N PRO A 33 -19.37 -26.97 -31.59
CA PRO A 33 -20.50 -26.74 -32.51
C PRO A 33 -20.02 -26.27 -33.89
N VAL A 34 -20.65 -26.80 -34.93
CA VAL A 34 -20.37 -26.42 -36.32
C VAL A 34 -20.91 -25.02 -36.60
N ILE A 35 -20.05 -24.15 -37.13
CA ILE A 35 -20.48 -22.81 -37.56
C ILE A 35 -21.12 -22.89 -38.93
N THR A 36 -22.43 -22.59 -39.00
CA THR A 36 -23.19 -22.57 -40.24
C THR A 36 -23.24 -21.17 -40.82
N GLU A 37 -23.70 -21.04 -42.10
CA GLU A 37 -23.95 -19.74 -42.71
C GLU A 37 -25.04 -18.94 -41.93
N GLU A 38 -26.03 -19.62 -41.39
CA GLU A 38 -27.08 -19.02 -40.55
C GLU A 38 -26.47 -18.42 -39.25
N CYS A 39 -25.51 -19.09 -38.62
CA CYS A 39 -24.77 -18.51 -37.51
C CYS A 39 -24.05 -17.19 -37.85
N VAL A 40 -23.36 -17.17 -39.00
CA VAL A 40 -22.67 -15.97 -39.49
C VAL A 40 -23.62 -14.82 -39.79
N MET A 41 -24.77 -15.15 -40.42
CA MET A 41 -25.82 -14.17 -40.69
C MET A 41 -26.39 -13.58 -39.39
N ASN A 42 -26.79 -14.41 -38.46
CA ASN A 42 -27.35 -13.98 -37.17
C ASN A 42 -26.34 -13.18 -36.33
N VAL A 43 -25.04 -13.51 -36.38
CA VAL A 43 -23.95 -12.67 -35.75
C VAL A 43 -24.01 -11.25 -36.34
N SER A 44 -24.13 -11.11 -37.65
CA SER A 44 -24.19 -9.81 -38.30
C SER A 44 -25.45 -9.03 -37.94
N LEU A 45 -26.59 -9.72 -37.88
CA LEU A 45 -27.90 -9.12 -37.54
C LEU A 45 -27.93 -8.56 -36.11
N PHE A 46 -27.58 -9.39 -35.10
CA PHE A 46 -27.59 -8.88 -33.72
C PHE A 46 -26.54 -7.81 -33.48
N HIS A 47 -25.37 -7.94 -34.10
CA HIS A 47 -24.30 -6.96 -33.95
C HIS A 47 -24.71 -5.58 -34.46
N GLU A 48 -25.36 -5.53 -35.64
CA GLU A 48 -25.86 -4.27 -36.18
C GLU A 48 -27.01 -3.70 -35.33
N SER A 49 -27.92 -4.54 -34.82
CA SER A 49 -28.98 -4.12 -33.91
C SER A 49 -28.42 -3.54 -32.61
N VAL A 50 -27.36 -4.15 -32.04
CA VAL A 50 -26.67 -3.64 -30.82
C VAL A 50 -26.01 -2.31 -31.08
N LYS A 51 -25.33 -2.10 -32.24
CA LYS A 51 -24.77 -0.81 -32.63
C LYS A 51 -25.82 0.30 -32.64
N ASN A 52 -26.99 -0.02 -33.12
CA ASN A 52 -28.15 0.90 -33.17
C ASN A 52 -28.94 0.96 -31.85
N LYS A 53 -28.46 0.30 -30.78
CA LYS A 53 -29.13 0.20 -29.47
C LYS A 53 -30.52 -0.42 -29.50
N MET A 54 -30.82 -1.23 -30.52
CA MET A 54 -32.08 -1.96 -30.70
C MET A 54 -31.97 -3.34 -30.02
N TYR A 55 -31.81 -3.33 -28.66
CA TYR A 55 -31.48 -4.55 -27.91
C TYR A 55 -32.61 -5.60 -27.93
N ALA A 56 -33.85 -5.19 -27.95
CA ALA A 56 -34.99 -6.12 -28.06
C ALA A 56 -34.96 -6.89 -29.39
N ASP A 57 -34.67 -6.20 -30.49
CA ASP A 57 -34.58 -6.81 -31.82
C ASP A 57 -33.34 -7.69 -31.98
N ALA A 58 -32.27 -7.34 -31.25
CA ALA A 58 -31.02 -8.10 -31.21
C ALA A 58 -31.17 -9.45 -30.50
N TYR A 59 -32.10 -9.60 -29.55
CA TYR A 59 -32.18 -10.77 -28.68
C TYR A 59 -32.44 -12.06 -29.43
N GLY A 60 -33.40 -12.11 -30.37
CA GLY A 60 -33.73 -13.32 -31.12
C GLY A 60 -32.55 -13.89 -31.91
N PRO A 61 -31.97 -13.13 -32.84
CA PRO A 61 -30.75 -13.56 -33.58
C PRO A 61 -29.57 -13.90 -32.67
N TRP A 62 -29.37 -13.12 -31.59
CA TRP A 62 -28.30 -13.39 -30.62
C TRP A 62 -28.55 -14.71 -29.87
N TRP A 63 -29.75 -14.97 -29.39
CA TRP A 63 -30.11 -16.17 -28.66
C TRP A 63 -29.90 -17.44 -29.49
N GLU A 64 -30.26 -17.40 -30.76
CA GLU A 64 -30.03 -18.49 -31.72
C GLU A 64 -28.53 -18.81 -31.81
N VAL A 65 -27.66 -17.82 -32.06
CA VAL A 65 -26.22 -18.02 -32.14
C VAL A 65 -25.62 -18.47 -30.78
N TYR A 66 -26.06 -17.88 -29.67
CA TYR A 66 -25.58 -18.22 -28.33
C TYR A 66 -25.90 -19.69 -27.96
N THR A 67 -27.00 -20.23 -28.47
CA THR A 67 -27.41 -21.60 -28.15
C THR A 67 -26.87 -22.62 -29.13
N THR A 68 -26.80 -22.33 -30.42
CA THR A 68 -26.46 -23.30 -31.47
C THR A 68 -24.96 -23.25 -31.88
N CYS A 69 -24.34 -22.08 -31.91
CA CYS A 69 -22.97 -21.89 -32.37
C CYS A 69 -22.18 -20.90 -31.49
N PRO A 70 -22.04 -21.16 -30.18
CA PRO A 70 -21.46 -20.25 -29.22
C PRO A 70 -19.95 -19.95 -29.43
N ASN A 71 -19.27 -20.72 -30.29
CA ASN A 71 -17.89 -20.57 -30.71
C ASN A 71 -17.71 -19.72 -31.97
N ALA A 72 -18.82 -19.22 -32.59
CA ALA A 72 -18.75 -18.54 -33.87
C ALA A 72 -18.05 -17.18 -33.82
N ASN A 73 -18.29 -16.38 -32.77
CA ASN A 73 -17.66 -15.04 -32.64
C ASN A 73 -17.65 -14.56 -31.17
N LYS A 74 -16.60 -13.81 -30.80
CA LYS A 74 -16.51 -13.20 -29.47
C LYS A 74 -17.58 -12.15 -29.19
N SER A 75 -18.13 -11.50 -30.25
CA SER A 75 -19.21 -10.52 -30.11
C SER A 75 -20.48 -11.12 -29.50
N ILE A 76 -20.71 -12.44 -29.61
CA ILE A 76 -21.79 -13.13 -28.93
C ILE A 76 -21.84 -12.80 -27.45
N TYR A 77 -20.65 -12.69 -26.82
CA TYR A 77 -20.50 -12.44 -25.37
C TYR A 77 -20.45 -10.95 -25.05
N SER A 78 -19.72 -10.15 -25.83
CA SER A 78 -19.60 -8.71 -25.56
C SER A 78 -20.88 -7.93 -25.89
N ASP A 79 -21.58 -8.31 -26.93
CA ASP A 79 -22.87 -7.70 -27.29
C ASP A 79 -24.01 -8.35 -26.52
N GLY A 80 -23.93 -9.68 -26.26
CA GLY A 80 -24.85 -10.38 -25.38
C GLY A 80 -24.94 -9.77 -23.98
N ALA A 81 -23.83 -9.33 -23.40
CA ALA A 81 -23.84 -8.62 -22.11
C ALA A 81 -24.73 -7.36 -22.18
N LYS A 82 -24.58 -6.55 -23.24
CA LYS A 82 -25.41 -5.33 -23.44
C LYS A 82 -26.89 -5.66 -23.67
N ILE A 83 -27.17 -6.72 -24.44
CA ILE A 83 -28.56 -7.18 -24.69
C ILE A 83 -29.20 -7.60 -23.37
N VAL A 84 -28.54 -8.48 -22.61
CA VAL A 84 -29.06 -9.01 -21.34
C VAL A 84 -29.26 -7.90 -20.32
N GLU A 85 -28.30 -6.96 -20.20
CA GLU A 85 -28.40 -5.80 -19.33
C GLU A 85 -29.60 -4.92 -19.71
N ALA A 86 -29.76 -4.58 -20.99
CA ALA A 86 -30.89 -3.76 -21.47
C ALA A 86 -32.26 -4.41 -21.20
N LEU A 87 -32.38 -5.72 -21.42
CA LEU A 87 -33.61 -6.46 -21.13
C LEU A 87 -33.86 -6.54 -19.61
N TYR A 88 -32.82 -6.72 -18.79
CA TYR A 88 -32.96 -6.73 -17.34
C TYR A 88 -33.45 -5.38 -16.79
N GLN A 89 -32.96 -4.28 -17.35
CA GLN A 89 -33.45 -2.94 -16.99
C GLN A 89 -34.85 -2.63 -17.48
N ALA A 90 -35.26 -3.23 -18.60
CA ALA A 90 -36.56 -3.00 -19.20
C ALA A 90 -37.71 -3.80 -18.53
N THR A 91 -37.42 -4.89 -17.84
CA THR A 91 -38.44 -5.71 -17.18
C THR A 91 -38.60 -5.36 -15.70
N ASN A 92 -39.85 -5.46 -15.21
CA ASN A 92 -40.17 -5.41 -13.77
C ASN A 92 -40.60 -6.79 -13.22
N ASP A 93 -40.65 -7.81 -14.07
CA ASP A 93 -41.01 -9.17 -13.65
C ASP A 93 -39.83 -9.80 -12.87
N PRO A 94 -40.00 -10.17 -11.58
CA PRO A 94 -38.96 -10.77 -10.78
C PRO A 94 -38.42 -12.10 -11.35
N ALA A 95 -39.27 -12.92 -11.96
CA ALA A 95 -38.88 -14.20 -12.55
C ALA A 95 -38.00 -13.99 -13.80
N GLU A 96 -38.35 -13.01 -14.62
CA GLU A 96 -37.55 -12.64 -15.79
C GLU A 96 -36.22 -11.98 -15.38
N LYS A 97 -36.22 -11.15 -14.35
CA LYS A 97 -34.97 -10.60 -13.77
C LYS A 97 -34.02 -11.71 -13.30
N GLU A 98 -34.55 -12.68 -12.56
CA GLU A 98 -33.70 -13.81 -12.09
C GLU A 98 -33.17 -14.63 -13.27
N ARG A 99 -33.99 -14.89 -14.29
CA ARG A 99 -33.56 -15.59 -15.51
C ARG A 99 -32.44 -14.84 -16.24
N LEU A 100 -32.58 -13.53 -16.40
CA LEU A 100 -31.58 -12.69 -17.07
C LEU A 100 -30.29 -12.56 -16.25
N ALA A 101 -30.41 -12.42 -14.93
CA ALA A 101 -29.26 -12.41 -14.02
C ALA A 101 -28.46 -13.71 -14.11
N LYS A 102 -29.15 -14.85 -14.10
CA LYS A 102 -28.51 -16.17 -14.26
C LYS A 102 -27.81 -16.28 -15.61
N LEU A 103 -28.51 -15.86 -16.69
CA LEU A 103 -27.98 -15.87 -18.05
C LEU A 103 -26.69 -15.00 -18.16
N ALA A 104 -26.67 -13.82 -17.54
CA ALA A 104 -25.50 -12.93 -17.56
C ALA A 104 -24.24 -13.60 -16.98
N VAL A 105 -24.39 -14.39 -15.91
CA VAL A 105 -23.30 -15.11 -15.28
C VAL A 105 -22.90 -16.35 -16.07
N GLU A 106 -23.87 -17.22 -16.45
CA GLU A 106 -23.63 -18.46 -17.23
C GLU A 106 -22.99 -18.16 -18.59
N MET A 107 -23.34 -17.04 -19.18
CA MET A 107 -22.74 -16.57 -20.43
C MET A 107 -21.22 -16.41 -20.32
N GLN A 108 -20.69 -15.97 -19.17
CA GLN A 108 -19.27 -15.83 -18.98
C GLN A 108 -18.57 -17.20 -18.84
N ASP A 109 -19.22 -18.21 -18.24
CA ASP A 109 -18.68 -19.57 -18.18
C ASP A 109 -18.59 -20.18 -19.59
N LYS A 110 -19.63 -20.00 -20.42
CA LYS A 110 -19.61 -20.41 -21.82
C LYS A 110 -18.53 -19.66 -22.61
N ARG A 111 -18.32 -18.36 -22.35
CA ARG A 111 -17.24 -17.58 -22.94
C ARG A 111 -15.85 -18.09 -22.55
N ILE A 112 -15.65 -18.48 -21.28
CA ILE A 112 -14.38 -19.09 -20.82
C ILE A 112 -14.12 -20.39 -21.59
N ARG A 113 -15.14 -21.24 -21.77
CA ARG A 113 -15.01 -22.50 -22.51
C ARG A 113 -14.48 -22.30 -23.92
N TYR A 114 -15.06 -21.39 -24.70
CA TYR A 114 -14.74 -21.20 -26.11
C TYR A 114 -13.63 -20.18 -26.39
N PHE A 115 -13.47 -19.19 -25.54
CA PHE A 115 -12.56 -18.06 -25.76
C PHE A 115 -11.62 -17.76 -24.59
N GLY A 116 -11.52 -18.64 -23.58
CA GLY A 116 -10.68 -18.43 -22.41
C GLY A 116 -9.18 -18.39 -22.69
N ASN A 117 -8.75 -18.92 -23.84
CA ASN A 117 -7.35 -18.89 -24.28
C ASN A 117 -7.00 -17.70 -25.18
N ASP A 118 -7.90 -16.72 -25.32
CA ASP A 118 -7.64 -15.52 -26.11
C ASP A 118 -6.52 -14.69 -25.52
N ALA A 119 -5.54 -14.29 -26.34
CA ALA A 119 -4.36 -13.55 -25.87
C ALA A 119 -4.72 -12.16 -25.28
N LYS A 120 -5.78 -11.50 -25.80
CA LYS A 120 -6.21 -10.17 -25.35
C LYS A 120 -7.22 -10.23 -24.22
N TYR A 121 -8.09 -11.23 -24.22
CA TYR A 121 -9.18 -11.41 -23.28
C TYR A 121 -9.15 -12.83 -22.67
N PRO A 122 -8.08 -13.20 -21.95
CA PRO A 122 -7.90 -14.53 -21.38
C PRO A 122 -8.96 -14.84 -20.32
N LYS A 123 -8.97 -16.10 -19.86
CA LYS A 123 -9.87 -16.55 -18.77
C LYS A 123 -9.92 -15.57 -17.59
N ALA A 124 -8.75 -15.06 -17.16
CA ALA A 124 -8.69 -14.13 -16.05
C ALA A 124 -9.45 -12.82 -16.33
N TYR A 125 -9.38 -12.28 -17.56
CA TYR A 125 -10.18 -11.13 -17.97
C TYR A 125 -11.69 -11.44 -17.90
N ILE A 126 -12.09 -12.60 -18.41
CA ILE A 126 -13.51 -13.02 -18.46
C ILE A 126 -14.06 -13.24 -17.05
N LEU A 127 -13.24 -13.74 -16.13
CA LEU A 127 -13.60 -13.85 -14.71
C LEU A 127 -13.90 -12.47 -14.08
N GLY A 128 -13.18 -11.43 -14.48
CA GLY A 128 -13.51 -10.06 -14.08
C GLY A 128 -14.91 -9.63 -14.54
N GLU A 129 -15.24 -9.91 -15.80
CA GLU A 129 -16.59 -9.62 -16.34
C GLU A 129 -17.66 -10.43 -15.60
N LYS A 130 -17.38 -11.71 -15.25
CA LYS A 130 -18.29 -12.54 -14.45
C LYS A 130 -18.51 -11.97 -13.06
N GLY A 131 -17.45 -11.52 -12.40
CA GLY A 131 -17.52 -10.86 -11.10
C GLY A 131 -18.36 -9.58 -11.14
N LEU A 132 -18.15 -8.74 -12.17
CA LEU A 132 -18.99 -7.56 -12.40
C LEU A 132 -20.44 -7.92 -12.62
N ALA A 133 -20.74 -8.98 -13.41
CA ALA A 133 -22.11 -9.45 -13.61
C ALA A 133 -22.76 -9.88 -12.28
N TYR A 134 -22.06 -10.57 -11.40
CA TYR A 134 -22.60 -10.86 -10.06
C TYR A 134 -22.95 -9.58 -9.29
N VAL A 135 -22.09 -8.56 -9.32
CA VAL A 135 -22.36 -7.28 -8.63
C VAL A 135 -23.58 -6.58 -9.24
N ASP A 136 -23.64 -6.47 -10.57
CA ASP A 136 -24.63 -5.68 -11.27
C ASP A 136 -26.05 -6.31 -11.22
N PHE A 137 -26.13 -7.64 -11.27
CA PHE A 137 -27.41 -8.34 -11.35
C PHE A 137 -27.90 -8.90 -10.01
N TYR A 138 -27.01 -9.24 -9.09
CA TYR A 138 -27.37 -9.85 -7.81
C TYR A 138 -27.12 -8.94 -6.59
N GLY A 139 -26.36 -7.85 -6.76
CA GLY A 139 -26.05 -6.92 -5.68
C GLY A 139 -25.42 -7.62 -4.48
N GLU A 140 -25.99 -7.41 -3.29
CA GLU A 140 -25.44 -7.95 -2.04
C GLU A 140 -25.72 -9.44 -1.81
N THR A 141 -26.56 -10.08 -2.64
CA THR A 141 -26.97 -11.48 -2.41
C THR A 141 -25.92 -12.51 -2.83
N LYS A 142 -24.98 -12.12 -3.70
CA LYS A 142 -23.94 -12.99 -4.26
C LYS A 142 -22.51 -12.40 -4.12
N LEU A 143 -22.27 -11.72 -2.99
CA LEU A 143 -20.96 -11.06 -2.76
C LEU A 143 -19.79 -12.04 -2.71
N ALA A 144 -19.98 -13.24 -2.16
CA ALA A 144 -18.90 -14.21 -2.07
C ALA A 144 -18.46 -14.72 -3.44
N GLU A 145 -19.45 -15.04 -4.32
CA GLU A 145 -19.22 -15.47 -5.69
C GLU A 145 -18.63 -14.34 -6.54
N ALA A 146 -19.14 -13.12 -6.36
CA ALA A 146 -18.58 -11.92 -7.02
C ALA A 146 -17.12 -11.72 -6.67
N ARG A 147 -16.80 -11.72 -5.35
CA ARG A 147 -15.42 -11.57 -4.85
C ARG A 147 -14.49 -12.63 -5.43
N GLU A 148 -14.91 -13.89 -5.42
CA GLU A 148 -14.07 -14.99 -5.91
C GLU A 148 -13.67 -14.79 -7.37
N CYS A 149 -14.64 -14.44 -8.23
CA CYS A 149 -14.38 -14.15 -9.63
C CYS A 149 -13.49 -12.91 -9.83
N LEU A 150 -13.76 -11.81 -9.10
CA LEU A 150 -12.98 -10.58 -9.18
C LEU A 150 -11.54 -10.81 -8.70
N ARG A 151 -11.34 -11.56 -7.60
CA ARG A 151 -10.02 -11.87 -7.05
C ARG A 151 -9.19 -12.68 -8.02
N GLN A 152 -9.75 -13.77 -8.58
CA GLN A 152 -9.06 -14.58 -9.59
C GLN A 152 -8.71 -13.78 -10.84
N SER A 153 -9.57 -12.84 -11.23
CA SER A 153 -9.29 -11.93 -12.33
C SER A 153 -8.08 -11.05 -12.04
N VAL A 154 -8.04 -10.41 -10.87
CA VAL A 154 -6.95 -9.51 -10.49
C VAL A 154 -5.64 -10.27 -10.35
N GLU A 155 -5.64 -11.46 -9.76
CA GLU A 155 -4.45 -12.31 -9.67
C GLU A 155 -3.90 -12.71 -11.04
N GLY A 156 -4.77 -13.02 -12.00
CA GLY A 156 -4.37 -13.43 -13.34
C GLY A 156 -3.99 -12.30 -14.28
N MET A 157 -4.59 -11.11 -14.09
CA MET A 157 -4.35 -9.93 -14.96
C MET A 157 -3.30 -8.98 -14.39
N GLY A 158 -3.08 -8.95 -13.06
CA GLY A 158 -2.18 -8.02 -12.40
C GLY A 158 -2.44 -6.57 -12.80
N ASN A 159 -1.40 -5.83 -13.16
CA ASN A 159 -1.48 -4.44 -13.61
C ASN A 159 -2.26 -4.20 -14.91
N LYS A 160 -2.68 -5.28 -15.60
CA LYS A 160 -3.56 -5.20 -16.78
C LYS A 160 -5.04 -5.36 -16.43
N SER A 161 -5.38 -5.47 -15.15
CA SER A 161 -6.76 -5.55 -14.67
C SER A 161 -7.53 -4.29 -15.07
N LYS A 162 -8.81 -4.42 -15.42
CA LYS A 162 -9.66 -3.24 -15.57
C LYS A 162 -9.77 -2.47 -14.25
N VAL A 163 -9.67 -1.17 -14.29
CA VAL A 163 -9.84 -0.29 -13.11
C VAL A 163 -11.14 -0.63 -12.35
N MET A 164 -12.25 -0.83 -13.06
CA MET A 164 -13.53 -1.18 -12.44
C MET A 164 -13.48 -2.52 -11.68
N VAL A 165 -12.76 -3.52 -12.20
CA VAL A 165 -12.60 -4.82 -11.53
C VAL A 165 -11.81 -4.66 -10.23
N LEU A 166 -10.75 -3.84 -10.24
CA LEU A 166 -9.95 -3.52 -9.04
C LEU A 166 -10.81 -2.83 -7.97
N VAL A 167 -11.57 -1.82 -8.36
CA VAL A 167 -12.46 -1.09 -7.45
C VAL A 167 -13.54 -2.01 -6.89
N LYS A 168 -14.22 -2.79 -7.74
CA LYS A 168 -15.29 -3.68 -7.31
C LYS A 168 -14.81 -4.81 -6.42
N LEU A 169 -13.57 -5.28 -6.57
CA LEU A 169 -12.97 -6.22 -5.63
C LEU A 169 -12.93 -5.62 -4.21
N VAL A 170 -12.50 -4.37 -4.08
CA VAL A 170 -12.45 -3.68 -2.76
C VAL A 170 -13.85 -3.41 -2.22
N ASP A 171 -14.78 -2.91 -3.05
CA ASP A 171 -16.16 -2.64 -2.64
C ASP A 171 -16.85 -3.89 -2.08
N VAL A 172 -16.76 -5.01 -2.83
CA VAL A 172 -17.38 -6.29 -2.47
C VAL A 172 -16.73 -6.88 -1.22
N SER A 173 -15.40 -6.82 -1.15
CA SER A 173 -14.66 -7.32 0.01
C SER A 173 -14.93 -6.49 1.27
N TYR A 174 -15.07 -5.17 1.14
CA TYR A 174 -15.50 -4.30 2.23
C TYR A 174 -16.94 -4.60 2.69
N ALA A 175 -17.86 -4.88 1.76
CA ALA A 175 -19.21 -5.28 2.10
C ALA A 175 -19.24 -6.59 2.89
N LEU A 176 -18.44 -7.59 2.50
CA LEU A 176 -18.26 -8.84 3.24
C LEU A 176 -17.63 -8.61 4.63
N TYR A 177 -16.62 -7.74 4.70
CA TYR A 177 -15.98 -7.35 5.96
C TYR A 177 -16.98 -6.70 6.93
N LYS A 178 -17.87 -5.83 6.44
CA LYS A 178 -18.93 -5.23 7.27
C LYS A 178 -19.90 -6.27 7.86
N GLN A 179 -20.14 -7.37 7.17
CA GLN A 179 -20.99 -8.46 7.65
C GLN A 179 -20.30 -9.32 8.72
N ASP A 180 -18.98 -9.51 8.61
CA ASP A 180 -18.17 -10.30 9.54
C ASP A 180 -16.77 -9.69 9.65
N GLN A 181 -16.63 -8.72 10.56
CA GLN A 181 -15.37 -7.97 10.73
C GLN A 181 -14.20 -8.82 11.21
N ASN A 182 -14.43 -9.89 11.95
CA ASN A 182 -13.37 -10.74 12.46
C ASN A 182 -12.97 -11.81 11.45
N GLY A 183 -13.94 -12.51 10.86
CA GLY A 183 -13.66 -13.60 9.92
C GLY A 183 -13.24 -13.13 8.53
N LYS A 184 -13.46 -11.84 8.19
CA LYS A 184 -13.19 -11.29 6.85
C LYS A 184 -12.13 -10.19 6.82
N ALA A 185 -11.52 -9.84 7.95
CA ALA A 185 -10.54 -8.76 8.01
C ALA A 185 -9.30 -9.03 7.14
N GLU A 186 -8.66 -10.18 7.31
CA GLU A 186 -7.49 -10.57 6.51
C GLU A 186 -7.80 -10.61 5.02
N GLN A 187 -8.97 -11.17 4.67
CA GLN A 187 -9.45 -11.22 3.29
C GLN A 187 -9.60 -9.81 2.70
N PHE A 188 -10.25 -8.89 3.41
CA PHE A 188 -10.44 -7.51 2.97
C PHE A 188 -9.12 -6.76 2.82
N ILE A 189 -8.21 -6.89 3.79
CA ILE A 189 -6.88 -6.28 3.73
C ILE A 189 -6.11 -6.78 2.50
N SER A 190 -6.09 -8.09 2.26
CA SER A 190 -5.41 -8.69 1.11
C SER A 190 -6.00 -8.24 -0.23
N ASP A 191 -7.32 -8.11 -0.34
CA ASP A 191 -7.99 -7.65 -1.55
C ASP A 191 -7.74 -6.17 -1.81
N TYR A 192 -7.74 -5.36 -0.76
CA TYR A 192 -7.36 -3.95 -0.83
C TYR A 192 -5.91 -3.78 -1.30
N GLU A 193 -4.96 -4.53 -0.72
CA GLU A 193 -3.54 -4.40 -1.07
C GLU A 193 -3.29 -4.70 -2.55
N ILE A 194 -3.82 -5.82 -3.06
CA ILE A 194 -3.60 -6.19 -4.47
C ILE A 194 -4.23 -5.17 -5.43
N ALA A 195 -5.42 -4.66 -5.10
CA ALA A 195 -6.12 -3.69 -5.91
C ALA A 195 -5.46 -2.30 -5.86
N SER A 196 -5.11 -1.79 -4.67
CA SER A 196 -4.46 -0.49 -4.48
C SER A 196 -3.08 -0.45 -5.12
N ASN A 197 -2.29 -1.53 -5.04
CA ASN A 197 -1.00 -1.63 -5.72
C ASN A 197 -1.17 -1.60 -7.24
N ALA A 198 -2.08 -2.40 -7.80
CA ALA A 198 -2.32 -2.42 -9.25
C ALA A 198 -2.84 -1.07 -9.78
N LEU A 199 -3.70 -0.38 -9.01
CA LEU A 199 -4.14 0.98 -9.34
C LEU A 199 -3.00 1.99 -9.29
N GLY A 200 -2.09 1.86 -8.30
CA GLY A 200 -0.90 2.70 -8.19
C GLY A 200 0.04 2.54 -9.38
N ASP A 201 0.34 1.31 -9.76
CA ASP A 201 1.17 1.01 -10.92
C ASP A 201 0.55 1.54 -12.23
N GLN A 202 -0.78 1.37 -12.39
CA GLN A 202 -1.50 1.92 -13.55
C GLN A 202 -1.49 3.45 -13.57
N ALA A 203 -1.55 4.11 -12.42
CA ALA A 203 -1.49 5.56 -12.31
C ALA A 203 -0.10 6.12 -12.59
N ALA A 204 0.96 5.39 -12.24
CA ALA A 204 2.34 5.77 -12.48
C ALA A 204 2.80 5.54 -13.92
N ASP A 205 2.10 4.68 -14.68
CA ASP A 205 2.44 4.40 -16.08
C ASP A 205 2.00 5.54 -17.00
N ALA A 206 2.95 6.39 -17.42
CA ALA A 206 2.71 7.51 -18.32
C ALA A 206 2.15 7.08 -19.70
N SER A 207 2.30 5.82 -20.11
CA SER A 207 1.74 5.29 -21.36
C SER A 207 0.28 4.85 -21.22
N ASN A 208 -0.22 4.72 -20.00
CA ASN A 208 -1.58 4.29 -19.69
C ASN A 208 -2.58 5.45 -19.90
N LYS A 209 -3.43 5.32 -20.89
CA LYS A 209 -4.50 6.31 -21.16
C LYS A 209 -5.48 6.52 -20.01
N ASN A 210 -5.55 5.58 -19.09
CA ASN A 210 -6.41 5.61 -17.91
C ASN A 210 -5.65 5.96 -16.63
N ALA A 211 -4.40 6.44 -16.68
CA ALA A 211 -3.56 6.74 -15.51
C ALA A 211 -4.26 7.69 -14.51
N GLU A 212 -4.87 8.77 -15.00
CA GLU A 212 -5.62 9.72 -14.16
C GLU A 212 -6.82 9.05 -13.46
N ILE A 213 -7.56 8.20 -14.21
CA ILE A 213 -8.70 7.46 -13.65
C ILE A 213 -8.21 6.47 -12.60
N ALA A 214 -7.13 5.74 -12.88
CA ALA A 214 -6.53 4.81 -11.92
C ALA A 214 -6.08 5.52 -10.64
N GLY A 215 -5.46 6.70 -10.73
CA GLY A 215 -5.08 7.52 -9.58
C GLY A 215 -6.29 7.92 -8.72
N LYS A 216 -7.35 8.47 -9.34
CA LYS A 216 -8.59 8.82 -8.62
C LYS A 216 -9.26 7.61 -7.95
N GLN A 217 -9.24 6.46 -8.61
CA GLN A 217 -9.82 5.25 -8.05
C GLN A 217 -8.92 4.63 -6.96
N LYS A 218 -7.62 4.82 -7.04
CA LYS A 218 -6.71 4.47 -5.94
C LYS A 218 -7.04 5.29 -4.68
N ASP A 219 -7.19 6.60 -4.81
CA ASP A 219 -7.59 7.47 -3.68
C ASP A 219 -8.93 7.03 -3.08
N TYR A 220 -9.88 6.61 -3.92
CA TYR A 220 -11.18 6.09 -3.47
C TYR A 220 -11.03 4.82 -2.63
N VAL A 221 -10.29 3.80 -3.12
CA VAL A 221 -10.12 2.54 -2.37
C VAL A 221 -9.26 2.72 -1.12
N ASP A 222 -8.27 3.61 -1.15
CA ASP A 222 -7.45 3.95 0.01
C ASP A 222 -8.31 4.63 1.11
N ASN A 223 -9.27 5.48 0.71
CA ASN A 223 -10.21 6.10 1.65
C ASN A 223 -11.17 5.07 2.26
N ILE A 224 -11.72 4.13 1.47
CA ILE A 224 -12.53 3.02 2.01
C ILE A 224 -11.74 2.25 3.07
N PHE A 225 -10.50 1.91 2.78
CA PHE A 225 -9.65 1.17 3.70
C PHE A 225 -9.39 1.97 4.98
N ALA A 226 -9.05 3.26 4.86
CA ALA A 226 -8.78 4.13 6.01
C ALA A 226 -9.98 4.26 6.96
N ILE A 227 -11.22 4.36 6.44
CA ILE A 227 -12.43 4.51 7.27
C ILE A 227 -13.02 3.18 7.75
N SER A 228 -12.53 2.05 7.24
CA SER A 228 -13.10 0.73 7.54
C SER A 228 -12.86 0.26 8.97
N GLY A 229 -11.84 0.78 9.64
CA GLY A 229 -11.32 0.26 10.91
C GLY A 229 -10.46 -1.01 10.79
N ALA A 230 -10.31 -1.57 9.59
CA ALA A 230 -9.39 -2.70 9.34
C ALA A 230 -7.91 -2.29 9.43
N ALA A 231 -7.63 -0.98 9.33
CA ALA A 231 -6.30 -0.38 9.47
C ALA A 231 -5.93 -0.05 10.94
N ASP A 232 -6.78 -0.39 11.92
CA ASP A 232 -6.45 -0.21 13.33
C ASP A 232 -5.29 -1.12 13.76
N CYS A 233 -4.30 -0.54 14.46
CA CYS A 233 -3.06 -1.24 14.80
C CYS A 233 -3.31 -2.47 15.68
N SER A 234 -4.21 -2.38 16.66
CA SER A 234 -4.54 -3.51 17.54
C SER A 234 -5.19 -4.65 16.75
N LYS A 235 -6.06 -4.30 15.79
CA LYS A 235 -6.69 -5.28 14.89
C LYS A 235 -5.69 -5.98 14.00
N LEU A 236 -4.73 -5.23 13.44
CA LEU A 236 -3.65 -5.80 12.64
C LEU A 236 -2.77 -6.73 13.48
N ASP A 237 -2.49 -6.36 14.74
CA ASP A 237 -1.70 -7.18 15.66
C ASP A 237 -2.41 -8.50 16.01
N GLU A 238 -3.75 -8.49 16.16
CA GLU A 238 -4.55 -9.71 16.34
C GLU A 238 -4.46 -10.63 15.13
N ILE A 239 -4.55 -10.07 13.90
CA ILE A 239 -4.53 -10.82 12.64
C ILE A 239 -3.14 -11.39 12.37
N TYR A 240 -2.11 -10.53 12.41
CA TYR A 240 -0.77 -10.89 11.93
C TYR A 240 0.18 -11.39 13.01
N GLY A 241 -0.15 -11.24 14.30
CA GLY A 241 0.76 -11.63 15.38
C GLY A 241 1.12 -13.11 15.40
N ALA A 242 0.15 -14.01 15.19
CA ALA A 242 0.41 -15.44 15.03
C ALA A 242 1.07 -15.75 13.68
N VAL A 243 0.59 -15.13 12.61
CA VAL A 243 1.10 -15.33 11.23
C VAL A 243 2.59 -15.04 11.17
N VAL A 244 3.06 -13.91 11.72
CA VAL A 244 4.51 -13.56 11.73
C VAL A 244 5.31 -14.58 12.52
N LYS A 245 4.84 -14.98 13.73
CA LYS A 245 5.56 -15.94 14.59
C LYS A 245 5.75 -17.30 13.93
N GLU A 246 4.76 -17.75 13.17
CA GLU A 246 4.78 -19.07 12.50
C GLU A 246 5.54 -19.05 11.16
N ASN A 247 5.82 -17.86 10.60
CA ASN A 247 6.37 -17.71 9.25
C ASN A 247 7.67 -16.88 9.18
N LEU A 248 8.53 -16.98 10.20
CA LEU A 248 9.79 -16.20 10.30
C LEU A 248 10.80 -16.43 9.16
N THR A 249 10.59 -17.43 8.32
CA THR A 249 11.42 -17.75 7.15
C THR A 249 10.77 -17.41 5.81
N ASN A 250 9.53 -16.91 5.83
CA ASN A 250 8.80 -16.52 4.62
C ASN A 250 9.01 -15.03 4.31
N LEU A 251 10.09 -14.74 3.57
CA LEU A 251 10.51 -13.38 3.26
C LEU A 251 9.41 -12.54 2.59
N ASP A 252 8.72 -13.09 1.58
CA ASP A 252 7.68 -12.38 0.83
C ASP A 252 6.52 -11.95 1.75
N MET A 253 6.07 -12.85 2.62
CA MET A 253 5.02 -12.54 3.60
C MET A 253 5.48 -11.48 4.61
N LEU A 254 6.67 -11.61 5.16
CA LEU A 254 7.21 -10.66 6.14
C LEU A 254 7.36 -9.26 5.55
N GLN A 255 7.83 -9.15 4.32
CA GLN A 255 7.94 -7.87 3.61
C GLN A 255 6.57 -7.23 3.33
N LYS A 256 5.57 -8.04 2.92
CA LYS A 256 4.19 -7.55 2.71
C LYS A 256 3.59 -7.01 4.01
N ILE A 257 3.76 -7.74 5.11
CA ILE A 257 3.28 -7.30 6.43
C ILE A 257 3.99 -6.00 6.84
N ALA A 258 5.31 -5.91 6.73
CA ALA A 258 6.06 -4.70 7.06
C ALA A 258 5.60 -3.49 6.23
N LYS A 259 5.40 -3.66 4.92
CA LYS A 259 4.88 -2.60 4.03
C LYS A 259 3.46 -2.17 4.42
N LEU A 260 2.57 -3.10 4.77
CA LEU A 260 1.22 -2.80 5.24
C LEU A 260 1.27 -1.93 6.51
N TYR A 261 2.02 -2.36 7.53
CA TYR A 261 2.14 -1.61 8.79
C TYR A 261 2.74 -0.21 8.59
N LYS A 262 3.75 -0.06 7.72
CA LYS A 262 4.30 1.26 7.34
C LYS A 262 3.22 2.13 6.68
N ARG A 263 2.46 1.60 5.73
CA ARG A 263 1.40 2.32 5.01
C ARG A 263 0.32 2.86 5.94
N VAL A 264 -0.12 2.06 6.90
CA VAL A 264 -1.16 2.45 7.86
C VAL A 264 -0.61 3.14 9.12
N ARG A 265 0.69 3.44 9.16
CA ARG A 265 1.39 4.11 10.25
C ARG A 265 1.36 3.37 11.59
N CYS A 266 1.29 2.05 11.56
CA CYS A 266 1.37 1.18 12.75
C CYS A 266 2.81 0.74 13.05
N THR A 267 3.77 1.63 12.90
CA THR A 267 5.21 1.36 13.00
C THR A 267 5.73 1.20 14.44
N GLU A 268 4.85 1.36 15.42
CA GLU A 268 5.19 1.15 16.86
C GLU A 268 4.77 -0.24 17.37
N SER A 269 4.20 -1.08 16.50
CA SER A 269 3.72 -2.41 16.85
C SER A 269 4.87 -3.42 17.02
N GLU A 270 4.76 -4.30 18.03
CA GLU A 270 5.70 -5.42 18.21
C GLU A 270 5.64 -6.43 17.06
N VAL A 271 4.48 -6.58 16.41
CA VAL A 271 4.30 -7.44 15.23
C VAL A 271 5.07 -6.87 14.03
N TYR A 272 4.98 -5.54 13.84
CA TYR A 272 5.79 -4.84 12.82
C TYR A 272 7.28 -5.05 13.05
N PHE A 273 7.76 -4.87 14.29
CA PHE A 273 9.16 -5.06 14.61
C PHE A 273 9.62 -6.49 14.38
N ALA A 274 8.83 -7.49 14.78
CA ALA A 274 9.15 -8.89 14.55
C ALA A 274 9.22 -9.24 13.05
N ALA A 275 8.30 -8.71 12.25
CA ALA A 275 8.30 -8.89 10.80
C ALA A 275 9.54 -8.25 10.15
N CYS A 276 9.87 -7.00 10.55
CA CYS A 276 11.05 -6.29 10.04
C CYS A 276 12.35 -6.98 10.44
N GLU A 277 12.49 -7.41 11.69
CA GLU A 277 13.69 -8.11 12.17
C GLU A 277 13.90 -9.45 11.44
N ALA A 278 12.84 -10.23 11.28
CA ALA A 278 12.92 -11.51 10.55
C ALA A 278 13.23 -11.30 9.07
N ALA A 279 12.57 -10.33 8.41
CA ALA A 279 12.84 -9.99 7.01
C ALA A 279 14.29 -9.49 6.82
N HIS A 280 14.77 -8.64 7.73
CA HIS A 280 16.12 -8.09 7.67
C HIS A 280 17.22 -9.17 7.79
N LYS A 281 17.01 -10.18 8.65
CA LYS A 281 17.92 -11.32 8.79
C LYS A 281 17.97 -12.20 7.52
N LEU A 282 16.87 -12.29 6.78
CA LEU A 282 16.78 -13.08 5.55
C LEU A 282 17.36 -12.30 4.36
N GLN A 283 16.90 -11.08 4.18
CA GLN A 283 17.32 -10.16 3.10
C GLN A 283 17.05 -8.71 3.53
N PRO A 284 18.11 -7.92 3.83
CA PRO A 284 17.94 -6.52 4.16
C PRO A 284 17.26 -5.72 3.04
N THR A 285 16.21 -4.96 3.40
CA THR A 285 15.57 -3.95 2.55
C THR A 285 15.50 -2.63 3.30
N GLN A 286 15.21 -1.52 2.61
CA GLN A 286 15.07 -0.23 3.26
C GLN A 286 13.99 -0.25 4.36
N GLU A 287 12.85 -0.91 4.10
CA GLU A 287 11.76 -1.00 5.08
C GLU A 287 12.15 -1.84 6.29
N SER A 288 12.80 -2.97 6.07
CA SER A 288 13.23 -3.84 7.17
C SER A 288 14.29 -3.17 8.04
N ALA A 289 15.24 -2.45 7.43
CA ALA A 289 16.24 -1.67 8.15
C ALA A 289 15.59 -0.53 8.95
N ALA A 290 14.67 0.23 8.36
CA ALA A 290 13.94 1.30 9.05
C ALA A 290 13.08 0.77 10.22
N GLY A 291 12.46 -0.41 10.06
CA GLY A 291 11.74 -1.08 11.14
C GLY A 291 12.66 -1.49 12.29
N CYS A 292 13.86 -2.03 11.99
CA CYS A 292 14.88 -2.34 13.00
C CYS A 292 15.37 -1.07 13.71
N ALA A 293 15.55 0.04 12.96
CA ALA A 293 15.92 1.34 13.54
C ALA A 293 14.88 1.83 14.55
N SER A 294 13.60 1.78 14.18
CA SER A 294 12.47 2.17 15.06
C SER A 294 12.42 1.29 16.31
N MET A 295 12.62 -0.02 16.17
CA MET A 295 12.68 -0.96 17.29
C MET A 295 13.86 -0.66 18.23
N ALA A 296 15.06 -0.42 17.69
CA ALA A 296 16.23 -0.08 18.48
C ALA A 296 16.00 1.23 19.26
N ALA A 297 15.44 2.24 18.61
CA ALA A 297 15.10 3.52 19.25
C ALA A 297 14.09 3.34 20.39
N LYS A 298 13.04 2.52 20.19
CA LYS A 298 12.04 2.20 21.23
C LYS A 298 12.66 1.49 22.43
N LYS A 299 13.67 0.66 22.21
CA LYS A 299 14.46 0.01 23.27
C LYS A 299 15.50 0.93 23.94
N GLY A 300 15.67 2.16 23.45
CA GLY A 300 16.64 3.13 23.94
C GLY A 300 18.06 2.94 23.39
N ASP A 301 18.25 2.04 22.46
CA ASP A 301 19.54 1.82 21.75
C ASP A 301 19.62 2.74 20.53
N TYR A 302 19.90 4.01 20.79
CA TYR A 302 19.90 5.05 19.75
C TYR A 302 21.10 4.95 18.82
N GLU A 303 22.22 4.38 19.26
CA GLU A 303 23.38 4.13 18.38
C GLU A 303 23.02 3.07 17.33
N ALA A 304 22.47 1.94 17.76
CA ALA A 304 22.00 0.92 16.82
C ALA A 304 20.89 1.45 15.91
N ALA A 305 20.01 2.35 16.39
CA ALA A 305 19.00 2.98 15.57
C ALA A 305 19.63 3.80 14.43
N ILE A 306 20.67 4.57 14.70
CA ILE A 306 21.40 5.33 13.67
C ILE A 306 22.05 4.38 12.65
N ASP A 307 22.70 3.32 13.09
CA ASP A 307 23.33 2.33 12.21
C ASP A 307 22.31 1.68 11.25
N TYR A 308 21.12 1.38 11.75
CA TYR A 308 20.03 0.86 10.92
C TYR A 308 19.44 1.92 9.97
N TYR A 309 19.33 3.18 10.40
CA TYR A 309 18.92 4.26 9.49
C TYR A 309 19.95 4.47 8.38
N ASP A 310 21.25 4.37 8.66
CA ASP A 310 22.30 4.43 7.63
C ASP A 310 22.20 3.29 6.61
N GLN A 311 21.82 2.10 7.06
CA GLN A 311 21.53 0.99 6.15
C GLN A 311 20.27 1.27 5.31
N ALA A 312 19.19 1.75 5.93
CA ALA A 312 17.96 2.11 5.24
C ALA A 312 18.21 3.19 4.17
N ILE A 313 18.98 4.22 4.48
CA ILE A 313 19.37 5.29 3.55
C ILE A 313 20.09 4.70 2.33
N LYS A 314 21.09 3.85 2.55
CA LYS A 314 21.86 3.22 1.46
C LYS A 314 20.98 2.38 0.54
N LEU A 315 20.09 1.57 1.13
CA LEU A 315 19.18 0.71 0.38
C LEU A 315 18.13 1.53 -0.39
N ALA A 316 17.54 2.54 0.25
CA ALA A 316 16.59 3.45 -0.40
C ALA A 316 17.20 4.25 -1.56
N MET A 317 18.48 4.63 -1.45
CA MET A 317 19.22 5.26 -2.56
C MET A 317 19.38 4.34 -3.77
N VAL A 318 19.61 3.04 -3.55
CA VAL A 318 19.69 2.05 -4.65
C VAL A 318 18.35 1.86 -5.34
N GLU A 319 17.26 1.99 -4.60
CA GLU A 319 15.89 1.85 -5.10
C GLU A 319 15.31 3.16 -5.68
N ASP A 320 16.08 4.26 -5.68
CA ASP A 320 15.65 5.63 -6.07
C ASP A 320 14.46 6.15 -5.25
N ALA A 321 14.28 5.63 -4.03
CA ALA A 321 13.22 6.00 -3.10
C ALA A 321 13.59 7.26 -2.29
N LEU A 322 13.79 8.39 -3.00
CA LEU A 322 14.40 9.60 -2.42
C LEU A 322 13.57 10.26 -1.32
N GLU A 323 12.24 10.12 -1.32
CA GLU A 323 11.41 10.61 -0.21
C GLU A 323 11.69 9.81 1.07
N ASP A 324 11.81 8.49 0.98
CA ASP A 324 12.21 7.64 2.11
C ASP A 324 13.63 7.97 2.60
N VAL A 325 14.57 8.22 1.68
CA VAL A 325 15.93 8.69 2.03
C VAL A 325 15.86 9.94 2.90
N ALA A 326 15.08 10.94 2.50
CA ALA A 326 14.95 12.19 3.26
C ALA A 326 14.33 11.96 4.65
N ASP A 327 13.35 11.08 4.76
CA ASP A 327 12.71 10.73 6.03
C ASP A 327 13.66 9.97 6.97
N TYR A 328 14.44 9.01 6.46
CA TYR A 328 15.44 8.29 7.27
C TYR A 328 16.54 9.23 7.74
N GLN A 329 17.03 10.13 6.88
CA GLN A 329 18.00 11.18 7.25
C GLN A 329 17.45 12.10 8.34
N TYR A 330 16.17 12.50 8.25
CA TYR A 330 15.53 13.30 9.30
C TYR A 330 15.45 12.54 10.63
N ASN A 331 15.06 11.27 10.61
CA ASN A 331 14.97 10.46 11.84
C ASN A 331 16.35 10.26 12.49
N ALA A 332 17.38 10.00 11.69
CA ALA A 332 18.75 9.96 12.20
C ALA A 332 19.17 11.30 12.83
N ALA A 333 18.86 12.44 12.18
CA ALA A 333 19.11 13.76 12.74
C ALA A 333 18.40 13.97 14.08
N PHE A 334 17.13 13.55 14.16
CA PHE A 334 16.33 13.67 15.37
C PHE A 334 16.93 12.90 16.55
N TYR A 335 17.30 11.64 16.37
CA TYR A 335 17.89 10.83 17.45
C TYR A 335 19.29 11.30 17.82
N CYS A 336 20.11 11.72 16.86
CA CYS A 336 21.40 12.35 17.12
C CYS A 336 21.26 13.61 18.00
N TYR A 337 20.28 14.47 17.70
CA TYR A 337 20.02 15.67 18.49
C TYR A 337 19.40 15.33 19.85
N ASN A 338 18.24 14.66 19.83
CA ASN A 338 17.37 14.54 21.00
C ASN A 338 17.95 13.60 22.07
N ASN A 339 18.52 12.49 21.65
CA ASN A 339 18.92 11.41 22.54
C ASN A 339 20.44 11.33 22.75
N LEU A 340 21.20 11.35 21.65
CA LEU A 340 22.66 11.18 21.72
C LEU A 340 23.43 12.47 21.97
N LYS A 341 22.79 13.64 21.79
CA LYS A 341 23.43 14.97 21.91
C LYS A 341 24.64 15.17 20.97
N LYS A 342 24.66 14.42 19.86
CA LYS A 342 25.66 14.50 18.79
C LYS A 342 25.28 15.61 17.79
N TYR A 343 25.38 16.86 18.22
CA TYR A 343 24.80 18.01 17.49
C TYR A 343 25.39 18.23 16.09
N ALA A 344 26.71 18.00 15.93
CA ALA A 344 27.34 18.12 14.61
C ALA A 344 26.86 17.03 13.63
N GLU A 345 26.67 15.81 14.10
CA GLU A 345 26.12 14.71 13.31
C GLU A 345 24.66 14.95 12.99
N ALA A 346 23.85 15.40 13.96
CA ALA A 346 22.46 15.78 13.76
C ALA A 346 22.32 16.83 12.65
N ARG A 347 23.19 17.87 12.64
CA ARG A 347 23.23 18.86 11.56
C ARG A 347 23.53 18.22 10.21
N LYS A 348 24.50 17.31 10.14
CA LYS A 348 24.89 16.63 8.90
C LYS A 348 23.73 15.86 8.29
N TYR A 349 23.01 15.06 9.09
CA TYR A 349 21.83 14.34 8.61
C TYR A 349 20.69 15.28 8.23
N ALA A 350 20.41 16.33 9.02
CA ALA A 350 19.39 17.31 8.71
C ALA A 350 19.67 18.06 7.40
N GLN A 351 20.93 18.44 7.15
CA GLN A 351 21.36 19.05 5.89
C GLN A 351 21.23 18.11 4.69
N ALA A 352 21.55 16.82 4.88
CA ALA A 352 21.37 15.81 3.86
C ALA A 352 19.87 15.66 3.49
N SER A 353 18.98 15.59 4.48
CA SER A 353 17.53 15.55 4.25
C SER A 353 17.02 16.79 3.49
N ILE A 354 17.48 18.00 3.86
CA ILE A 354 17.16 19.23 3.13
C ILE A 354 17.63 19.16 1.69
N ALA A 355 18.85 18.66 1.43
CA ALA A 355 19.38 18.55 0.07
C ALA A 355 18.56 17.56 -0.77
N THR A 356 18.20 16.41 -0.21
CA THR A 356 17.36 15.41 -0.87
C THR A 356 15.98 15.98 -1.22
N LEU A 357 15.30 16.61 -0.25
CA LEU A 357 13.97 17.24 -0.47
C LEU A 357 14.05 18.38 -1.50
N SER A 358 15.11 19.19 -1.46
CA SER A 358 15.33 20.25 -2.45
C SER A 358 15.52 19.69 -3.86
N GLY A 359 16.24 18.58 -3.99
CA GLY A 359 16.42 17.86 -5.27
C GLY A 359 15.09 17.37 -5.86
N LEU A 360 14.14 17.02 -4.99
CA LEU A 360 12.77 16.63 -5.37
C LEU A 360 11.83 17.83 -5.59
N GLY A 361 12.29 19.07 -5.40
CA GLY A 361 11.44 20.26 -5.46
C GLY A 361 10.45 20.39 -4.27
N MET A 362 10.67 19.65 -3.19
CA MET A 362 9.79 19.59 -2.03
C MET A 362 10.24 20.55 -0.94
N ASN A 363 9.42 21.55 -0.64
CA ASN A 363 9.64 22.46 0.49
C ASN A 363 9.12 21.88 1.81
N LYS A 364 8.02 21.14 1.76
CA LYS A 364 7.44 20.48 2.92
C LYS A 364 8.43 19.45 3.50
N GLY A 365 8.64 19.50 4.80
CA GLY A 365 9.60 18.66 5.52
C GLY A 365 10.98 19.30 5.71
N GLN A 366 11.39 20.26 4.86
CA GLN A 366 12.66 20.97 5.10
C GLN A 366 12.63 21.80 6.40
N GLY A 367 11.46 22.36 6.74
CA GLY A 367 11.31 23.19 7.94
C GLY A 367 11.65 22.45 9.22
N ARG A 368 11.22 21.20 9.38
CA ARG A 368 11.55 20.37 10.54
C ARG A 368 13.08 20.12 10.66
N CYS A 369 13.77 20.00 9.52
CA CYS A 369 15.22 19.83 9.50
C CYS A 369 15.95 21.11 9.93
N TYR A 370 15.51 22.30 9.45
CA TYR A 370 16.06 23.58 9.91
C TYR A 370 15.80 23.80 11.41
N ILE A 371 14.66 23.38 11.95
CA ILE A 371 14.38 23.41 13.39
C ILE A 371 15.41 22.59 14.15
N ILE A 372 15.69 21.33 13.73
CA ILE A 372 16.73 20.51 14.39
C ILE A 372 18.08 21.21 14.37
N ILE A 373 18.48 21.79 13.23
CA ILE A 373 19.76 22.53 13.13
C ILE A 373 19.79 23.70 14.12
N GLY A 374 18.72 24.50 14.17
CA GLY A 374 18.61 25.61 15.11
C GLY A 374 18.68 25.17 16.57
N MET A 375 18.01 24.06 16.90
CA MET A 375 18.03 23.46 18.24
C MET A 375 19.44 22.95 18.60
N CYS A 376 20.15 22.33 17.65
CA CYS A 376 21.55 21.92 17.84
C CYS A 376 22.45 23.12 18.16
N TYR A 377 22.28 24.23 17.46
CA TYR A 377 23.04 25.46 17.72
C TYR A 377 22.71 26.03 19.09
N ALA A 378 21.43 26.15 19.43
CA ALA A 378 20.97 26.66 20.72
C ALA A 378 21.47 25.83 21.92
N ALA A 379 21.66 24.52 21.72
CA ALA A 379 22.18 23.61 22.75
C ALA A 379 23.72 23.60 22.87
N THR A 380 24.42 24.32 21.98
CA THR A 380 25.90 24.28 21.89
C THR A 380 26.53 25.32 22.79
N ARG A 381 27.66 24.97 23.39
CA ARG A 381 28.57 25.87 24.07
C ARG A 381 29.93 25.75 23.40
N LEU A 382 30.47 26.88 22.90
CA LEU A 382 31.69 26.95 22.13
C LEU A 382 32.87 27.48 22.96
N TYR A 383 32.57 28.24 24.00
CA TYR A 383 33.57 28.98 24.80
C TYR A 383 33.49 28.58 26.26
N GLY A 384 34.54 28.90 27.01
CA GLY A 384 34.61 28.66 28.44
C GLY A 384 33.53 29.39 29.27
N ASN A 385 33.59 29.18 30.59
CA ASN A 385 32.61 29.78 31.50
C ASN A 385 33.11 31.09 32.15
N ASP A 386 34.22 31.67 31.66
CA ASP A 386 34.67 33.01 32.06
C ASP A 386 33.71 34.09 31.55
N ALA A 387 33.80 35.30 32.03
CA ALA A 387 32.89 36.39 31.70
C ALA A 387 32.80 36.63 30.18
N LYS A 388 33.90 36.60 29.46
CA LYS A 388 33.96 36.73 28.01
C LYS A 388 33.26 35.53 27.31
N GLY A 389 33.61 34.31 27.72
CA GLY A 389 33.07 33.09 27.16
C GLY A 389 31.56 32.98 27.40
N ALA A 390 31.06 33.43 28.56
CA ALA A 390 29.65 33.47 28.87
C ALA A 390 28.86 34.36 27.88
N ILE A 391 29.38 35.53 27.51
CA ILE A 391 28.82 36.41 26.51
C ILE A 391 28.87 35.79 25.11
N LEU A 392 30.08 35.29 24.73
CA LEU A 392 30.28 34.69 23.41
C LEU A 392 29.44 33.44 23.20
N ASN A 393 29.16 32.64 24.23
CA ASN A 393 28.22 31.50 24.14
C ASN A 393 26.79 31.91 23.80
N LYS A 394 26.37 33.16 24.04
CA LYS A 394 25.06 33.66 23.62
C LYS A 394 24.96 33.90 22.12
N THR A 395 26.08 34.05 21.41
CA THR A 395 26.08 34.29 19.96
C THR A 395 25.52 33.12 19.15
N VAL A 396 25.55 31.90 19.69
CA VAL A 396 24.97 30.71 19.05
C VAL A 396 23.47 30.85 18.85
N TYR A 397 22.79 31.64 19.71
CA TYR A 397 21.35 31.90 19.58
C TYR A 397 21.01 32.75 18.37
N TRP A 398 21.91 33.64 17.91
CA TRP A 398 21.70 34.35 16.64
C TRP A 398 21.65 33.38 15.48
N ALA A 399 22.64 32.48 15.37
CA ALA A 399 22.67 31.46 14.32
C ALA A 399 21.49 30.48 14.43
N ALA A 400 21.07 30.12 15.65
CA ALA A 400 19.90 29.27 15.88
C ALA A 400 18.61 29.92 15.36
N VAL A 401 18.40 31.20 15.70
CA VAL A 401 17.22 31.98 15.28
C VAL A 401 17.21 32.18 13.77
N ASP A 402 18.35 32.32 13.10
CA ASP A 402 18.43 32.34 11.63
C ASP A 402 17.86 31.03 11.03
N LYS A 403 18.14 29.88 11.65
CA LYS A 403 17.59 28.60 11.18
C LYS A 403 16.07 28.49 11.38
N PHE A 404 15.55 29.01 12.48
CA PHE A 404 14.09 29.06 12.71
C PHE A 404 13.39 30.01 11.74
N TYR A 405 13.97 31.15 11.38
CA TYR A 405 13.45 32.01 10.32
C TYR A 405 13.45 31.27 8.97
N LYS A 406 14.54 30.56 8.67
CA LYS A 406 14.63 29.77 7.44
C LYS A 406 13.59 28.66 7.41
N ALA A 407 13.36 27.97 8.55
CA ALA A 407 12.35 26.92 8.67
C ALA A 407 10.96 27.40 8.24
N LYS A 408 10.45 28.49 8.83
CA LYS A 408 9.12 29.02 8.50
C LYS A 408 9.04 29.64 7.10
N GLN A 409 10.17 30.11 6.56
CA GLN A 409 10.21 30.68 5.20
C GLN A 409 10.04 29.59 4.14
N VAL A 410 10.67 28.43 4.34
CA VAL A 410 10.66 27.36 3.33
C VAL A 410 9.48 26.40 3.49
N ASP A 411 8.99 26.22 4.72
CA ASP A 411 7.94 25.27 5.06
C ASP A 411 6.91 25.91 5.99
N PRO A 412 5.81 26.46 5.45
CA PRO A 412 4.78 27.08 6.27
C PRO A 412 4.12 26.14 7.30
N SER A 413 4.23 24.83 7.12
CA SER A 413 3.63 23.87 8.06
C SER A 413 4.25 23.91 9.46
N VAL A 414 5.46 24.44 9.59
CA VAL A 414 6.18 24.59 10.88
C VAL A 414 6.23 26.04 11.38
N GLU A 415 5.48 26.97 10.77
CA GLU A 415 5.56 28.40 11.08
C GLU A 415 5.28 28.70 12.55
N ALA A 416 4.25 28.10 13.13
CA ALA A 416 3.88 28.32 14.53
C ALA A 416 5.01 27.91 15.47
N GLN A 417 5.54 26.69 15.28
CA GLN A 417 6.64 26.13 16.09
C GLN A 417 7.93 26.94 15.93
N ALA A 418 8.29 27.30 14.71
CA ALA A 418 9.48 28.11 14.45
C ALA A 418 9.36 29.50 15.08
N SER A 419 8.19 30.13 15.04
CA SER A 419 7.94 31.44 15.64
C SER A 419 8.02 31.41 17.17
N GLU A 420 7.57 30.33 17.80
CA GLU A 420 7.74 30.08 19.23
C GLU A 420 9.24 30.01 19.62
N PHE A 421 10.02 29.23 18.84
CA PHE A 421 11.47 29.13 19.08
C PHE A 421 12.19 30.45 18.85
N ILE A 422 11.82 31.22 17.82
CA ILE A 422 12.35 32.58 17.61
C ILE A 422 12.10 33.44 18.86
N SER A 423 10.87 33.48 19.35
CA SER A 423 10.51 34.27 20.55
C SER A 423 11.29 33.81 21.78
N THR A 424 11.42 32.51 21.98
CA THR A 424 12.12 31.93 23.13
C THR A 424 13.60 32.25 23.09
N TYR A 425 14.28 31.95 21.99
CA TYR A 425 15.73 32.04 21.92
C TYR A 425 16.26 33.45 21.70
N SER A 426 15.44 34.38 21.15
CA SER A 426 15.82 35.79 21.06
C SER A 426 16.05 36.46 22.42
N ARG A 427 15.47 35.92 23.48
CA ARG A 427 15.66 36.43 24.85
C ARG A 427 17.07 36.14 25.41
N TYR A 428 17.80 35.23 24.79
CA TYR A 428 19.14 34.81 25.19
C TYR A 428 20.24 35.51 24.38
N PHE A 429 19.92 36.44 23.52
CA PHE A 429 20.92 37.20 22.77
C PHE A 429 21.85 37.99 23.70
N PRO A 430 23.11 38.22 23.31
CA PRO A 430 23.97 39.20 24.00
C PRO A 430 23.28 40.54 24.06
N THR A 431 23.15 41.15 25.26
CA THR A 431 22.58 42.46 25.45
C THR A 431 23.46 43.56 24.83
N LYS A 432 22.93 44.81 24.73
CA LYS A 432 23.70 45.93 24.24
C LYS A 432 24.90 46.20 25.14
N GLU A 433 24.71 46.09 26.45
CA GLU A 433 25.74 46.28 27.48
C GLU A 433 26.83 45.20 27.35
N GLU A 434 26.46 43.93 27.26
CA GLU A 434 27.40 42.84 27.08
C GLU A 434 28.22 42.98 25.79
N ARG A 435 27.62 43.47 24.72
CA ARG A 435 28.32 43.72 23.45
C ARG A 435 29.28 44.95 23.57
N PHE A 436 28.89 45.93 24.34
CA PHE A 436 29.72 47.11 24.58
C PHE A 436 31.00 46.73 25.38
N ASP A 437 30.90 45.73 26.25
CA ASP A 437 32.07 45.20 27.02
C ASP A 437 33.08 44.44 26.12
N LEU A 438 32.66 44.04 24.91
CA LEU A 438 33.49 43.29 23.96
C LEU A 438 33.54 43.98 22.58
N PRO A 439 33.96 45.23 22.45
CA PRO A 439 33.85 45.99 21.21
C PRO A 439 34.67 45.41 20.05
N ASN A 440 35.76 44.74 20.32
CA ASN A 440 36.58 44.11 19.30
C ASN A 440 35.91 42.87 18.70
N GLU A 441 35.03 42.19 19.45
CA GLU A 441 34.31 40.99 19.00
C GLU A 441 33.04 41.37 18.18
N PHE A 442 32.42 42.51 18.48
CA PHE A 442 31.16 42.95 17.92
C PHE A 442 31.26 44.27 17.13
N SER A 443 32.38 44.46 16.41
CA SER A 443 32.68 45.71 15.71
C SER A 443 31.90 45.93 14.40
N GLY A 444 31.22 44.93 13.86
CA GLY A 444 30.51 44.99 12.59
C GLY A 444 28.99 44.82 12.72
N SER A 445 28.30 44.62 11.59
CA SER A 445 26.91 44.23 11.52
C SER A 445 26.68 42.72 11.57
N THR A 446 27.73 41.93 11.37
CA THR A 446 27.69 40.48 11.34
C THR A 446 28.73 39.88 12.32
N TYR A 447 28.45 38.67 12.75
CA TYR A 447 29.33 37.89 13.64
C TYR A 447 29.53 36.50 13.10
N PHE A 448 30.78 36.02 13.09
CA PHE A 448 31.10 34.64 12.73
C PHE A 448 31.05 33.75 13.97
N VAL A 449 30.04 32.89 14.05
CA VAL A 449 29.92 31.88 15.10
C VAL A 449 30.89 30.73 14.76
N GLY A 450 31.97 30.63 15.48
CA GLY A 450 33.05 29.66 15.21
C GLY A 450 32.71 28.21 15.56
N GLY A 451 33.77 27.44 15.83
CA GLY A 451 33.68 26.02 16.17
C GLY A 451 33.03 25.19 15.05
N TRP A 452 32.31 24.16 15.44
CA TRP A 452 31.60 23.27 14.46
C TRP A 452 30.38 23.93 13.78
N ILE A 453 29.88 25.07 14.33
CA ILE A 453 28.79 25.84 13.71
C ILE A 453 29.31 26.49 12.43
N GLY A 454 30.39 27.28 12.49
CA GLY A 454 31.07 27.82 11.32
C GLY A 454 30.21 28.69 10.42
N GLU A 455 29.29 29.48 10.99
CA GLU A 455 28.34 30.29 10.21
C GLU A 455 28.37 31.77 10.60
N THR A 456 28.15 32.64 9.61
CA THR A 456 27.99 34.08 9.83
C THR A 456 26.52 34.41 10.06
N THR A 457 26.22 35.22 11.07
CA THR A 457 24.89 35.70 11.43
C THR A 457 24.90 37.22 11.61
N ASN A 458 23.74 37.83 11.59
CA ASN A 458 23.61 39.27 11.89
C ASN A 458 23.66 39.51 13.40
N ILE A 459 24.38 40.56 13.81
CA ILE A 459 24.33 41.06 15.19
C ILE A 459 22.95 41.72 15.41
N ARG A 460 22.25 41.29 16.45
CA ARG A 460 20.88 41.71 16.78
C ARG A 460 20.84 42.44 18.12
#